data_ee8fcaef185b607acb8293bf51e508ef
#
_entry.id   ee8fcaef185b607acb8293bf51e508ef
#
_cell.length_a   1.000
_cell.length_b   1.000
_cell.length_c   1.000
_cell.angle_alpha   90.00
_cell.angle_beta   90.00
_cell.angle_gamma   90.00
#
_symmetry.space_group_name_H-M   'P 1'
#
loop_
_entity.id
_entity.type
_entity.pdbx_description
1 polymer ?
#
loop_
_entity_poly.entity_id
_entity_poly.type
_entity_poly.pdbx_seq_one_letter_code
_entity_poly.pdbx_strand_id
1 'polypeptide(L)'
;MKKNKFNLKDIDDLTEEVFGKRGTPSREKFEYELRMDILGSMIKEARKRKKLSQEQLGALVGVQKAQISKIENNTKNFRLVTILPVMDALGMKVRLSVEYENEENTVLSSYLHDQ
;
A
#
# COMPACT_ATOMS: atom_id res chain seq x y z
N MET A 1 -3.41 4.41 25.33
CA MET A 1 -2.52 3.91 24.32
C MET A 1 -1.16 4.58 24.32
N LYS A 2 -0.16 3.81 24.17
CA LYS A 2 1.18 4.34 24.18
C LYS A 2 1.48 5.14 22.94
N LYS A 3 1.97 6.34 23.13
CA LYS A 3 2.35 7.15 21.99
C LYS A 3 3.58 6.59 21.30
N ASN A 4 3.58 6.71 20.02
CA ASN A 4 4.76 6.39 19.23
C ASN A 4 5.87 7.36 19.59
N LYS A 5 7.07 6.87 19.76
CA LYS A 5 8.19 7.71 20.12
C LYS A 5 8.73 8.49 18.96
N PHE A 6 8.45 8.04 17.75
CA PHE A 6 8.87 8.75 16.56
C PHE A 6 7.71 9.53 16.00
N ASN A 7 7.99 10.70 15.51
CA ASN A 7 7.00 11.42 14.73
C ASN A 7 7.46 11.42 13.27
N LEU A 8 6.57 11.86 12.39
CA LEU A 8 6.86 11.81 10.98
C LEU A 8 8.04 12.69 10.59
N LYS A 9 8.24 13.78 11.33
CA LYS A 9 9.34 14.68 11.03
C LYS A 9 10.68 14.01 11.33
N ASP A 10 10.77 13.30 12.45
CA ASP A 10 12.01 12.61 12.79
C ASP A 10 12.35 11.55 11.75
N ILE A 11 11.35 10.83 11.28
CA ILE A 11 11.54 9.82 10.27
C ILE A 11 11.98 10.46 8.95
N ASP A 12 11.38 11.59 8.61
CA ASP A 12 11.75 12.31 7.40
C ASP A 12 13.20 12.76 7.44
N ASP A 13 13.64 13.32 8.57
CA ASP A 13 15.01 13.80 8.69
C ASP A 13 16.01 12.66 8.51
N LEU A 14 15.76 11.54 9.16
CA LEU A 14 16.62 10.37 8.99
C LEU A 14 16.62 9.87 7.57
N THR A 15 15.46 9.86 6.94
CA THR A 15 15.33 9.37 5.59
C THR A 15 16.08 10.25 4.61
N GLU A 16 16.02 11.58 4.80
CA GLU A 16 16.76 12.49 3.94
C GLU A 16 18.26 12.25 4.06
N GLU A 17 18.71 11.97 5.26
CA GLU A 17 20.13 11.75 5.49
C GLU A 17 20.63 10.50 4.80
N VAL A 18 19.85 9.44 4.82
CA VAL A 18 20.25 8.15 4.29
C VAL A 18 19.90 7.99 2.81
N PHE A 19 18.71 8.40 2.41
CA PHE A 19 18.18 8.13 1.08
C PHE A 19 18.06 9.36 0.19
N GLY A 20 18.36 10.54 0.72
CA GLY A 20 18.30 11.76 -0.07
C GLY A 20 17.04 12.56 0.18
N LYS A 21 17.04 13.76 -0.37
CA LYS A 21 15.94 14.69 -0.19
C LYS A 21 14.76 14.28 -1.03
N ARG A 22 13.58 14.74 -0.62
CA ARG A 22 12.35 14.51 -1.37
C ARG A 22 12.53 15.00 -2.81
N GLY A 23 11.99 14.25 -3.74
CA GLY A 23 12.06 14.58 -5.14
C GLY A 23 13.27 14.01 -5.85
N THR A 24 14.24 13.44 -5.11
CA THR A 24 15.35 12.76 -5.76
C THR A 24 14.92 11.33 -6.11
N PRO A 25 15.50 10.73 -7.16
CA PRO A 25 15.12 9.39 -7.56
C PRO A 25 15.30 8.35 -6.45
N SER A 26 16.38 8.43 -5.67
CA SER A 26 16.60 7.46 -4.61
C SER A 26 15.57 7.59 -3.50
N ARG A 27 15.17 8.83 -3.16
CA ARG A 27 14.16 9.04 -2.14
C ARG A 27 12.80 8.57 -2.62
N GLU A 28 12.46 8.84 -3.89
CA GLU A 28 11.18 8.41 -4.43
C GLU A 28 11.07 6.90 -4.45
N LYS A 29 12.15 6.23 -4.83
CA LYS A 29 12.14 4.77 -4.81
C LYS A 29 11.96 4.23 -3.41
N PHE A 30 12.65 4.82 -2.44
CA PHE A 30 12.54 4.39 -1.06
C PHE A 30 11.10 4.56 -0.56
N GLU A 31 10.49 5.70 -0.82
CA GLU A 31 9.14 5.96 -0.36
C GLU A 31 8.13 5.02 -1.01
N TYR A 32 8.31 4.74 -2.29
CA TYR A 32 7.44 3.81 -2.96
C TYR A 32 7.52 2.41 -2.33
N GLU A 33 8.73 1.94 -2.09
CA GLU A 33 8.90 0.61 -1.52
C GLU A 33 8.35 0.54 -0.11
N LEU A 34 8.55 1.59 0.66
CA LEU A 34 8.01 1.65 2.01
C LEU A 34 6.47 1.58 2.01
N ARG A 35 5.84 2.33 1.11
CA ARG A 35 4.39 2.32 1.00
C ARG A 35 3.88 0.96 0.58
N MET A 36 4.60 0.28 -0.30
CA MET A 36 4.21 -1.05 -0.73
C MET A 36 4.36 -2.07 0.40
N ASP A 37 5.40 -1.93 1.20
CA ASP A 37 5.57 -2.81 2.36
C ASP A 37 4.45 -2.60 3.38
N ILE A 38 4.07 -1.35 3.60
CA ILE A 38 2.97 -1.04 4.50
C ILE A 38 1.67 -1.63 3.95
N LEU A 39 1.45 -1.51 2.67
CA LEU A 39 0.25 -2.06 2.05
C LEU A 39 0.19 -3.57 2.22
N GLY A 40 1.31 -4.26 2.02
CA GLY A 40 1.35 -5.70 2.22
C GLY A 40 0.99 -6.08 3.64
N SER A 41 1.50 -5.33 4.62
CA SER A 41 1.19 -5.55 6.02
C SER A 41 -0.30 -5.31 6.30
N MET A 42 -0.88 -4.30 5.67
CA MET A 42 -2.30 -4.01 5.83
C MET A 42 -3.16 -5.13 5.27
N ILE A 43 -2.77 -5.66 4.12
CA ILE A 43 -3.47 -6.78 3.52
C ILE A 43 -3.45 -7.99 4.46
N LYS A 44 -2.28 -8.29 4.99
CA LYS A 44 -2.12 -9.41 5.91
C LYS A 44 -2.98 -9.22 7.16
N GLU A 45 -2.95 -8.02 7.71
CA GLU A 45 -3.72 -7.72 8.91
C GLU A 45 -5.21 -7.82 8.64
N ALA A 46 -5.68 -7.28 7.52
CA ALA A 46 -7.09 -7.34 7.17
C ALA A 46 -7.54 -8.80 6.99
N ARG A 47 -6.68 -9.62 6.37
CA ARG A 47 -6.98 -11.04 6.21
C ARG A 47 -7.16 -11.72 7.56
N LYS A 48 -6.24 -11.43 8.49
CA LYS A 48 -6.30 -12.04 9.81
C LYS A 48 -7.53 -11.59 10.60
N ARG A 49 -7.92 -10.34 10.43
CA ARG A 49 -9.12 -9.82 11.09
C ARG A 49 -10.37 -10.56 10.61
N LYS A 50 -10.37 -10.96 9.36
CA LYS A 50 -11.48 -11.75 8.82
C LYS A 50 -11.32 -13.24 9.08
N LYS A 51 -10.26 -13.62 9.80
CA LYS A 51 -9.99 -15.00 10.16
C LYS A 51 -9.88 -15.91 8.95
N LEU A 52 -9.26 -15.38 7.91
CA LEU A 52 -9.02 -16.12 6.68
C LEU A 52 -7.57 -16.59 6.63
N SER A 53 -7.37 -17.83 6.18
CA SER A 53 -6.03 -18.27 5.84
C SER A 53 -5.65 -17.70 4.48
N GLN A 54 -4.36 -17.79 4.16
CA GLN A 54 -3.92 -17.39 2.83
C GLN A 54 -4.59 -18.23 1.74
N GLU A 55 -4.80 -19.48 2.02
CA GLU A 55 -5.47 -20.37 1.08
C GLU A 55 -6.92 -19.97 0.89
N GLN A 56 -7.60 -19.62 1.98
CA GLN A 56 -9.01 -19.22 1.90
C GLN A 56 -9.15 -17.90 1.14
N LEU A 57 -8.26 -16.95 1.42
CA LEU A 57 -8.30 -15.69 0.66
C LEU A 57 -8.02 -15.94 -0.80
N GLY A 58 -7.05 -16.80 -1.09
CA GLY A 58 -6.75 -17.16 -2.47
C GLY A 58 -7.94 -17.72 -3.19
N ALA A 59 -8.69 -18.60 -2.51
CA ALA A 59 -9.88 -19.19 -3.11
C ALA A 59 -10.93 -18.13 -3.45
N LEU A 60 -11.05 -17.11 -2.59
CA LEU A 60 -12.02 -16.04 -2.84
C LEU A 60 -11.69 -15.23 -4.07
N VAL A 61 -10.42 -15.03 -4.36
CA VAL A 61 -10.01 -14.18 -5.48
C VAL A 61 -9.49 -14.97 -6.67
N GLY A 62 -9.48 -16.29 -6.57
CA GLY A 62 -9.10 -17.13 -7.70
C GLY A 62 -7.61 -17.29 -7.90
N VAL A 63 -6.82 -17.20 -6.83
CA VAL A 63 -5.38 -17.41 -6.91
C VAL A 63 -4.95 -18.40 -5.85
N GLN A 64 -3.73 -18.88 -5.98
CA GLN A 64 -3.21 -19.89 -5.06
C GLN A 64 -2.64 -19.26 -3.80
N LYS A 65 -2.54 -20.06 -2.75
CA LYS A 65 -1.97 -19.64 -1.48
C LYS A 65 -0.62 -18.97 -1.65
N ALA A 66 0.24 -19.55 -2.48
CA ALA A 66 1.58 -19.00 -2.68
C ALA A 66 1.53 -17.59 -3.24
N GLN A 67 0.55 -17.32 -4.08
CA GLN A 67 0.37 -15.99 -4.65
C GLN A 67 -0.01 -14.98 -3.57
N ILE A 68 -0.93 -15.36 -2.68
CA ILE A 68 -1.32 -14.49 -1.58
C ILE A 68 -0.12 -14.21 -0.69
N SER A 69 0.67 -15.24 -0.38
CA SER A 69 1.85 -15.06 0.45
C SER A 69 2.83 -14.06 -0.19
N LYS A 70 3.04 -14.19 -1.49
CA LYS A 70 3.93 -13.26 -2.20
C LYS A 70 3.38 -11.85 -2.21
N ILE A 71 2.08 -11.69 -2.39
CA ILE A 71 1.46 -10.37 -2.36
C ILE A 71 1.68 -9.72 -1.00
N GLU A 72 1.48 -10.47 0.07
CA GLU A 72 1.64 -9.92 1.41
C GLU A 72 3.08 -9.56 1.74
N ASN A 73 4.02 -10.35 1.27
CA ASN A 73 5.42 -10.19 1.64
C ASN A 73 6.26 -9.45 0.61
N ASN A 74 5.75 -9.29 -0.59
CA ASN A 74 6.52 -8.68 -1.67
C ASN A 74 5.60 -7.87 -2.59
N THR A 75 4.78 -7.05 -1.96
CA THR A 75 3.71 -6.30 -2.63
C THR A 75 4.23 -5.47 -3.79
N LYS A 76 5.42 -4.89 -3.64
CA LYS A 76 5.98 -3.98 -4.64
C LYS A 76 6.22 -4.64 -5.99
N ASN A 77 6.27 -5.97 -6.03
CA ASN A 77 6.51 -6.70 -7.27
C ASN A 77 5.23 -7.04 -8.02
N PHE A 78 4.09 -6.57 -7.53
CA PHE A 78 2.80 -6.87 -8.16
C PHE A 78 2.17 -5.62 -8.72
N ARG A 79 1.47 -5.80 -9.83
CA ARG A 79 0.71 -4.70 -10.40
C ARG A 79 -0.49 -4.38 -9.52
N LEU A 80 -0.87 -3.12 -9.53
CA LEU A 80 -2.03 -2.70 -8.77
C LEU A 80 -3.27 -3.49 -9.17
N VAL A 81 -3.44 -3.76 -10.47
CA VAL A 81 -4.59 -4.49 -10.95
C VAL A 81 -4.66 -5.91 -10.35
N THR A 82 -3.51 -6.47 -9.99
CA THR A 82 -3.45 -7.79 -9.36
C THR A 82 -3.83 -7.72 -7.88
N ILE A 83 -3.49 -6.61 -7.24
CA ILE A 83 -3.70 -6.44 -5.80
C ILE A 83 -5.11 -5.97 -5.47
N LEU A 84 -5.74 -5.20 -6.36
CA LEU A 84 -7.06 -4.64 -6.11
C LEU A 84 -8.12 -5.70 -5.77
N PRO A 85 -8.21 -6.83 -6.49
CA PRO A 85 -9.21 -7.84 -6.12
C PRO A 85 -8.98 -8.41 -4.72
N VAL A 86 -7.71 -8.53 -4.31
CA VAL A 86 -7.40 -9.03 -2.97
C VAL A 86 -7.89 -8.04 -1.93
N MET A 87 -7.63 -6.77 -2.13
CA MET A 87 -8.09 -5.74 -1.21
C MET A 87 -9.61 -5.66 -1.18
N ASP A 88 -10.24 -5.78 -2.34
CA ASP A 88 -11.68 -5.75 -2.41
C ASP A 88 -12.30 -6.91 -1.61
N ALA A 89 -11.74 -8.10 -1.75
CA ALA A 89 -12.23 -9.26 -1.01
C ALA A 89 -12.09 -9.07 0.49
N LEU A 90 -11.16 -8.24 0.91
CA LEU A 90 -10.94 -7.96 2.34
C LEU A 90 -11.72 -6.74 2.83
N GLY A 91 -12.54 -6.15 1.96
CA GLY A 91 -13.33 -4.99 2.34
C GLY A 91 -12.54 -3.70 2.42
N MET A 92 -11.37 -3.66 1.82
CA MET A 92 -10.56 -2.47 1.80
C MET A 92 -10.95 -1.58 0.64
N LYS A 93 -11.04 -0.28 0.91
CA LYS A 93 -11.32 0.69 -0.14
C LYS A 93 -10.04 1.33 -0.60
N VAL A 94 -9.91 1.50 -1.89
CA VAL A 94 -8.74 2.11 -2.50
C VAL A 94 -9.13 3.43 -3.13
N ARG A 95 -8.37 4.47 -2.83
CA ARG A 95 -8.56 5.79 -3.43
C ARG A 95 -7.28 6.19 -4.12
N LEU A 96 -7.43 6.74 -5.31
CA LEU A 96 -6.30 7.22 -6.09
C LEU A 96 -6.42 8.71 -6.27
N SER A 97 -5.30 9.40 -6.09
CA SER A 97 -5.22 10.82 -6.33
C SER A 97 -4.17 11.07 -7.40
N VAL A 98 -4.53 11.93 -8.33
CA VAL A 98 -3.60 12.33 -9.38
C VAL A 98 -3.60 13.85 -9.41
N GLU A 99 -2.41 14.43 -9.38
CA GLU A 99 -2.26 15.87 -9.31
C GLU A 99 -1.36 16.33 -10.44
N TYR A 100 -1.71 17.45 -11.02
CA TYR A 100 -0.79 18.14 -11.92
C TYR A 100 0.14 18.97 -11.07
N GLU A 101 1.39 18.86 -11.34
CA GLU A 101 2.39 19.70 -10.67
C GLU A 101 2.10 21.16 -11.01
N ASN A 102 2.04 22.01 -9.99
CA ASN A 102 1.82 23.45 -10.14
C ASN A 102 0.42 23.81 -10.67
N GLU A 103 -0.54 22.91 -10.56
CA GLU A 103 -1.91 23.17 -10.97
C GLU A 103 -2.86 22.66 -9.91
N GLU A 104 -4.14 22.93 -10.10
CA GLU A 104 -5.14 22.42 -9.19
C GLU A 104 -5.15 20.90 -9.22
N ASN A 105 -5.36 20.31 -8.06
CA ASN A 105 -5.36 18.87 -7.96
C ASN A 105 -6.57 18.26 -8.63
N THR A 106 -6.33 17.18 -9.32
CA THR A 106 -7.39 16.37 -9.88
C THR A 106 -7.47 15.11 -9.04
N VAL A 107 -8.61 14.88 -8.43
CA VAL A 107 -8.78 13.74 -7.54
C VAL A 107 -9.50 12.64 -8.27
N LEU A 108 -8.73 11.71 -8.82
CA LEU A 108 -9.29 10.58 -9.54
C LEU A 108 -10.16 9.72 -8.64
N SER A 109 -9.83 9.68 -7.36
CA SER A 109 -10.60 8.90 -6.41
C SER A 109 -12.06 9.32 -6.33
N SER A 110 -12.37 10.57 -6.67
CA SER A 110 -13.76 11.03 -6.68
C SER A 110 -14.59 10.27 -7.70
N TYR A 111 -14.01 10.01 -8.85
CA TYR A 111 -14.71 9.26 -9.89
C TYR A 111 -14.87 7.80 -9.52
N LEU A 112 -13.83 7.22 -8.95
CA LEU A 112 -13.87 5.82 -8.59
C LEU A 112 -14.76 5.56 -7.38
N HIS A 113 -14.80 6.52 -6.49
CA HIS A 113 -15.57 6.39 -5.25
C HIS A 113 -17.09 6.47 -5.51
N ASP A 114 -17.48 7.26 -6.49
CA ASP A 114 -18.90 7.47 -6.80
C ASP A 114 -19.48 6.35 -7.65
N GLN A 115 -18.68 5.41 -8.09
CA GLN A 115 -19.14 4.28 -8.91
C GLN A 115 -19.82 3.17 -8.07
#